data_c80f2afe184dbbe47e56f9516001c8ee
#
_entry.id   c80f2afe184dbbe47e56f9516001c8ee
#
_cell.length_a   1.000
_cell.length_b   1.000
_cell.length_c   1.000
_cell.angle_alpha   90.00
_cell.angle_beta   90.00
_cell.angle_gamma   90.00
#
_symmetry.space_group_name_H-M   'P 1'
#
loop_
_entity.id
_entity.type
_entity.pdbx_description
1 polymer ?
#
loop_
_entity_poly.entity_id
_entity_poly.type
_entity_poly.pdbx_seq_one_letter_code
_entity_poly.pdbx_strand_id
1 'polypeptide(L)'
;LRMRTNRILLIYTGGTIGMGCNPQTGALEPLDFNHLVNAMPELRLVKTDIDVYQFDPPIDSSDMSPTCWAQLVEIITKHYHSHDGFVILHGTDTMAYTASALSFMLENLTKPVVLTGSQLPMGQLRTDGKENVVTSIELAAAHNADGLPLVPEVCIYFSGRLLRGNRSTKINADGFNAFESYNLSL
;
A
#
# COMPACT_ATOMS: atom_id res chain seq x y z
N LEU A 1 27.80 15.70 -3.68
CA LEU A 1 26.58 15.33 -4.40
C LEU A 1 25.50 15.10 -3.35
N ARG A 2 24.48 15.96 -3.31
CA ARG A 2 23.28 15.71 -2.48
C ARG A 2 22.56 14.51 -3.10
N MET A 3 22.52 13.39 -2.41
CA MET A 3 21.73 12.24 -2.87
C MET A 3 20.27 12.72 -2.96
N ARG A 4 19.63 12.50 -4.11
CA ARG A 4 18.20 12.81 -4.31
C ARG A 4 17.42 11.95 -3.34
N THR A 5 16.54 12.55 -2.56
CA THR A 5 15.58 11.82 -1.72
C THR A 5 14.59 11.09 -2.63
N ASN A 6 14.35 9.81 -2.39
CA ASN A 6 13.31 9.07 -3.11
C ASN A 6 11.93 9.67 -2.79
N ARG A 7 11.03 9.63 -3.77
CA ARG A 7 9.69 10.17 -3.65
C ARG A 7 8.66 9.07 -3.93
N ILE A 8 7.82 8.80 -2.96
CA ILE A 8 6.81 7.74 -3.01
C ILE A 8 5.42 8.36 -3.02
N LEU A 9 4.55 7.85 -3.91
CA LEU A 9 3.13 8.16 -3.88
C LEU A 9 2.40 7.10 -3.05
N LEU A 10 1.81 7.53 -1.94
CA LEU A 10 0.91 6.72 -1.14
C LEU A 10 -0.53 6.93 -1.62
N ILE A 11 -1.15 5.87 -2.13
CA ILE A 11 -2.52 5.89 -2.67
C ILE A 11 -3.44 5.18 -1.67
N TYR A 12 -4.34 5.91 -1.04
CA TYR A 12 -5.37 5.35 -0.17
C TYR A 12 -6.64 5.10 -0.96
N THR A 13 -6.99 3.84 -1.16
CA THR A 13 -8.24 3.46 -1.85
C THR A 13 -9.40 3.30 -0.88
N GLY A 14 -9.14 2.86 0.35
CA GLY A 14 -10.13 2.51 1.36
C GLY A 14 -9.66 1.35 2.25
N GLY A 15 -10.59 0.74 2.94
CA GLY A 15 -10.35 -0.41 3.80
C GLY A 15 -10.04 -0.05 5.25
N THR A 16 -9.95 -1.09 6.08
CA THR A 16 -9.82 -0.98 7.55
C THR A 16 -8.59 -0.17 7.98
N ILE A 17 -7.52 -0.22 7.21
CA ILE A 17 -6.27 0.51 7.52
C ILE A 17 -6.50 2.02 7.65
N GLY A 18 -7.42 2.57 6.86
CA GLY A 18 -7.74 3.99 6.86
C GLY A 18 -8.81 4.40 7.86
N MET A 19 -9.18 3.54 8.78
CA MET A 19 -10.17 3.85 9.80
C MET A 19 -9.48 4.24 11.12
N GLY A 20 -9.97 5.31 11.73
CA GLY A 20 -9.61 5.78 13.05
C GLY A 20 -10.77 5.67 14.01
N CYS A 21 -10.48 5.55 15.31
CA CYS A 21 -11.51 5.62 16.33
C CYS A 21 -11.74 7.08 16.71
N ASN A 22 -12.96 7.56 16.55
CA ASN A 22 -13.35 8.87 17.07
C ASN A 22 -13.32 8.82 18.59
N PRO A 23 -12.49 9.65 19.27
CA PRO A 23 -12.34 9.59 20.72
C PRO A 23 -13.58 10.02 21.50
N GLN A 24 -14.53 10.72 20.86
CA GLN A 24 -15.76 11.20 21.50
C GLN A 24 -16.90 10.20 21.39
N THR A 25 -17.00 9.51 20.24
CA THR A 25 -18.13 8.61 19.94
C THR A 25 -17.74 7.13 20.04
N GLY A 26 -16.46 6.79 19.97
CA GLY A 26 -15.96 5.43 19.84
C GLY A 26 -16.22 4.81 18.46
N ALA A 27 -16.83 5.54 17.53
CA ALA A 27 -17.12 5.05 16.19
C ALA A 27 -15.85 5.01 15.33
N LEU A 28 -15.81 4.06 14.39
CA LEU A 28 -14.78 4.03 13.36
C LEU A 28 -15.15 5.03 12.26
N GLU A 29 -14.24 5.94 11.97
CA GLU A 29 -14.40 6.98 10.95
C GLU A 29 -13.19 6.94 9.99
N PRO A 30 -13.35 7.28 8.70
CA PRO A 30 -12.22 7.39 7.78
C PRO A 30 -11.22 8.44 8.26
N LEU A 31 -9.93 8.08 8.24
CA LEU A 31 -8.84 9.01 8.52
C LEU A 31 -8.63 9.94 7.31
N ASP A 32 -8.31 11.19 7.59
CA ASP A 32 -7.77 12.09 6.57
C ASP A 32 -6.27 11.78 6.38
N PHE A 33 -5.95 11.11 5.29
CA PHE A 33 -4.57 10.74 4.95
C PHE A 33 -3.68 11.94 4.60
N ASN A 34 -4.24 13.11 4.31
CA ASN A 34 -3.43 14.33 4.18
C ASN A 34 -2.73 14.67 5.52
N HIS A 35 -3.26 14.15 6.61
CA HIS A 35 -2.68 14.26 7.95
C HIS A 35 -2.03 12.95 8.44
N LEU A 36 -1.69 12.04 7.52
CA LEU A 36 -1.10 10.74 7.84
C LEU A 36 0.11 10.83 8.77
N VAL A 37 0.98 11.81 8.55
CA VAL A 37 2.17 12.04 9.40
C VAL A 37 1.78 12.35 10.86
N ASN A 38 0.60 12.90 11.10
CA ASN A 38 0.11 13.15 12.46
C ASN A 38 -0.41 11.84 13.10
N ALA A 39 -1.01 10.96 12.30
CA ALA A 39 -1.46 9.63 12.75
C ALA A 39 -0.29 8.63 12.88
N MET A 40 0.79 8.86 12.13
CA MET A 40 2.00 8.02 12.08
C MET A 40 3.27 8.88 12.15
N PRO A 41 3.63 9.38 13.34
CA PRO A 41 4.85 10.20 13.51
C PRO A 41 6.13 9.49 13.07
N GLU A 42 6.12 8.15 13.08
CA GLU A 42 7.21 7.27 12.65
C GLU A 42 7.62 7.54 11.19
N LEU A 43 6.71 8.00 10.35
CA LEU A 43 6.99 8.33 8.95
C LEU A 43 8.02 9.45 8.79
N ARG A 44 8.19 10.30 9.82
CA ARG A 44 9.26 11.33 9.83
C ARG A 44 10.67 10.74 9.90
N LEU A 45 10.78 9.48 10.34
CA LEU A 45 12.06 8.76 10.43
C LEU A 45 12.43 8.09 9.11
N VAL A 46 11.46 7.89 8.22
CA VAL A 46 11.69 7.35 6.87
C VAL A 46 12.34 8.44 6.03
N LYS A 47 13.52 8.17 5.47
CA LYS A 47 14.27 9.11 4.62
C LYS A 47 13.71 9.14 3.19
N THR A 48 12.43 9.44 3.06
CA THR A 48 11.68 9.37 1.79
C THR A 48 10.63 10.46 1.79
N ASP A 49 10.50 11.19 0.69
CA ASP A 49 9.41 12.13 0.49
C ASP A 49 8.13 11.36 0.16
N ILE A 50 7.05 11.64 0.87
CA ILE A 50 5.78 10.94 0.73
C ILE A 50 4.71 11.93 0.30
N ASP A 51 4.16 11.73 -0.90
CA ASP A 51 2.94 12.38 -1.34
C ASP A 51 1.75 11.44 -1.13
N VAL A 52 0.58 12.00 -0.91
CA VAL A 52 -0.65 11.24 -0.65
C VAL A 52 -1.68 11.52 -1.73
N TYR A 53 -2.30 10.47 -2.24
CA TYR A 53 -3.51 10.52 -3.06
C TYR A 53 -4.60 9.72 -2.35
N GLN A 54 -5.73 10.34 -2.06
CA GLN A 54 -6.86 9.70 -1.39
C GLN A 54 -8.05 9.62 -2.34
N PHE A 55 -8.66 8.43 -2.42
CA PHE A 55 -9.96 8.26 -3.10
C PHE A 55 -11.05 8.95 -2.30
N ASP A 56 -11.93 9.67 -3.00
CA ASP A 56 -13.07 10.36 -2.40
C ASP A 56 -14.35 10.03 -3.19
N PRO A 57 -15.30 9.29 -2.58
CA PRO A 57 -15.19 8.63 -1.28
C PRO A 57 -14.22 7.44 -1.28
N PRO A 58 -13.69 7.02 -0.11
CA PRO A 58 -12.95 5.76 0.02
C PRO A 58 -13.82 4.57 -0.36
N ILE A 59 -13.21 3.56 -0.98
CA ILE A 59 -13.89 2.37 -1.50
C ILE A 59 -13.84 1.25 -0.46
N ASP A 60 -14.98 0.62 -0.18
CA ASP A 60 -14.97 -0.69 0.48
C ASP A 60 -14.35 -1.71 -0.47
N SER A 61 -13.46 -2.59 0.02
CA SER A 61 -12.80 -3.58 -0.84
C SER A 61 -13.79 -4.55 -1.50
N SER A 62 -14.97 -4.77 -0.92
CA SER A 62 -16.05 -5.55 -1.53
C SER A 62 -16.64 -4.90 -2.78
N ASP A 63 -16.51 -3.57 -2.91
CA ASP A 63 -16.99 -2.79 -4.06
C ASP A 63 -15.91 -2.54 -5.11
N MET A 64 -14.73 -3.14 -4.93
CA MET A 64 -13.63 -3.02 -5.90
C MET A 64 -14.03 -3.62 -7.24
N SER A 65 -13.78 -2.86 -8.31
CA SER A 65 -14.23 -3.20 -9.67
C SER A 65 -13.14 -2.94 -10.71
N PRO A 66 -13.29 -3.44 -11.94
CA PRO A 66 -12.37 -3.11 -13.04
C PRO A 66 -12.22 -1.61 -13.30
N THR A 67 -13.26 -0.82 -13.07
CA THR A 67 -13.19 0.64 -13.17
C THR A 67 -12.25 1.24 -12.13
N CYS A 68 -12.28 0.72 -10.90
CA CYS A 68 -11.35 1.14 -9.85
C CYS A 68 -9.90 0.78 -10.19
N TRP A 69 -9.66 -0.39 -10.79
CA TRP A 69 -8.33 -0.78 -11.26
C TRP A 69 -7.84 0.15 -12.38
N ALA A 70 -8.70 0.49 -13.34
CA ALA A 70 -8.37 1.44 -14.41
C ALA A 70 -8.01 2.83 -13.82
N GLN A 71 -8.74 3.29 -12.81
CA GLN A 71 -8.45 4.54 -12.10
C GLN A 71 -7.08 4.47 -11.38
N LEU A 72 -6.75 3.36 -10.75
CA LEU A 72 -5.42 3.16 -10.14
C LEU A 72 -4.31 3.22 -11.19
N VAL A 73 -4.48 2.58 -12.33
CA VAL A 73 -3.53 2.64 -13.45
C VAL A 73 -3.36 4.07 -13.95
N GLU A 74 -4.44 4.83 -14.10
CA GLU A 74 -4.39 6.24 -14.50
C GLU A 74 -3.60 7.10 -13.52
N ILE A 75 -3.86 6.94 -12.21
CA ILE A 75 -3.15 7.67 -11.15
C ILE A 75 -1.66 7.33 -11.20
N ILE A 76 -1.30 6.05 -11.27
CA ILE A 76 0.10 5.61 -11.33
C ILE A 76 0.78 6.17 -12.58
N THR A 77 0.14 6.07 -13.74
CA THR A 77 0.66 6.59 -15.01
C THR A 77 0.91 8.08 -14.95
N LYS A 78 -0.05 8.85 -14.45
CA LYS A 78 0.06 10.31 -14.29
C LYS A 78 1.24 10.73 -13.43
N HIS A 79 1.52 9.97 -12.38
CA HIS A 79 2.58 10.26 -11.41
C HIS A 79 3.88 9.49 -11.67
N TYR A 80 3.94 8.67 -12.72
CA TYR A 80 5.04 7.73 -12.95
C TYR A 80 6.41 8.40 -13.06
N HIS A 81 6.49 9.57 -13.73
CA HIS A 81 7.77 10.27 -13.92
C HIS A 81 8.20 11.11 -12.71
N SER A 82 7.27 11.44 -11.82
CA SER A 82 7.55 12.29 -10.64
C SER A 82 7.84 11.52 -9.36
N HIS A 83 7.55 10.21 -9.33
CA HIS A 83 7.73 9.36 -8.15
C HIS A 83 8.61 8.15 -8.47
N ASP A 84 9.31 7.65 -7.48
CA ASP A 84 10.24 6.52 -7.59
C ASP A 84 9.55 5.17 -7.29
N GLY A 85 8.41 5.20 -6.63
CA GLY A 85 7.58 4.04 -6.33
C GLY A 85 6.20 4.42 -5.82
N PHE A 86 5.35 3.42 -5.67
CA PHE A 86 3.94 3.56 -5.31
C PHE A 86 3.59 2.59 -4.19
N VAL A 87 2.84 3.05 -3.20
CA VAL A 87 2.26 2.22 -2.15
C VAL A 87 0.75 2.40 -2.17
N ILE A 88 0.01 1.29 -2.26
CA ILE A 88 -1.45 1.31 -2.32
C ILE A 88 -2.00 0.73 -1.01
N LEU A 89 -2.70 1.56 -0.25
CA LEU A 89 -3.44 1.13 0.93
C LEU A 89 -4.83 0.65 0.50
N HIS A 90 -5.13 -0.61 0.80
CA HIS A 90 -6.26 -1.33 0.24
C HIS A 90 -6.94 -2.20 1.29
N GLY A 91 -8.24 -2.42 1.15
CA GLY A 91 -8.95 -3.40 1.95
C GLY A 91 -8.47 -4.82 1.64
N THR A 92 -8.37 -5.67 2.68
CA THR A 92 -7.71 -6.99 2.54
C THR A 92 -8.50 -8.00 1.73
N ASP A 93 -9.83 -7.89 1.64
CA ASP A 93 -10.69 -8.92 1.03
C ASP A 93 -10.42 -9.12 -0.46
N THR A 94 -10.14 -8.04 -1.19
CA THR A 94 -9.92 -8.09 -2.64
C THR A 94 -8.51 -7.62 -3.05
N MET A 95 -7.60 -7.41 -2.11
CA MET A 95 -6.24 -6.94 -2.40
C MET A 95 -5.50 -7.84 -3.37
N ALA A 96 -5.61 -9.16 -3.23
CA ALA A 96 -4.97 -10.13 -4.12
C ALA A 96 -5.49 -10.03 -5.56
N TYR A 97 -6.79 -9.75 -5.75
CA TYR A 97 -7.39 -9.52 -7.07
C TYR A 97 -6.88 -8.22 -7.70
N THR A 98 -6.84 -7.14 -6.94
CA THR A 98 -6.29 -5.86 -7.40
C THR A 98 -4.82 -5.99 -7.76
N ALA A 99 -4.01 -6.65 -6.93
CA ALA A 99 -2.60 -6.88 -7.21
C ALA A 99 -2.38 -7.71 -8.49
N SER A 100 -3.21 -8.75 -8.69
CA SER A 100 -3.18 -9.54 -9.93
C SER A 100 -3.55 -8.70 -11.14
N ALA A 101 -4.64 -7.92 -11.07
CA ALA A 101 -5.08 -7.06 -12.17
C ALA A 101 -4.00 -6.03 -12.54
N LEU A 102 -3.45 -5.32 -11.57
CA LEU A 102 -2.40 -4.32 -11.80
C LEU A 102 -1.12 -4.94 -12.38
N SER A 103 -0.79 -6.18 -12.00
CA SER A 103 0.37 -6.90 -12.56
C SER A 103 0.29 -7.09 -14.07
N PHE A 104 -0.92 -7.17 -14.64
CA PHE A 104 -1.13 -7.31 -16.07
C PHE A 104 -1.50 -5.99 -16.76
N MET A 105 -2.07 -5.02 -16.04
CA MET A 105 -2.48 -3.74 -16.59
C MET A 105 -1.32 -2.72 -16.68
N LEU A 106 -0.32 -2.84 -15.81
CA LEU A 106 0.87 -1.97 -15.79
C LEU A 106 1.97 -2.58 -16.66
N GLU A 107 1.92 -2.28 -17.96
CA GLU A 107 2.92 -2.76 -18.91
C GLU A 107 4.27 -2.06 -18.71
N ASN A 108 5.37 -2.80 -18.92
CA ASN A 108 6.75 -2.30 -18.82
C ASN A 108 7.06 -1.60 -17.48
N LEU A 109 6.49 -2.09 -16.40
CA LEU A 109 6.70 -1.55 -15.06
C LEU A 109 8.17 -1.70 -14.63
N THR A 110 8.81 -0.59 -14.30
CA THR A 110 10.20 -0.53 -13.83
C THR A 110 10.31 0.04 -12.41
N LYS A 111 9.19 0.34 -11.79
CA LYS A 111 9.10 0.91 -10.44
C LYS A 111 8.26 0.03 -9.53
N PRO A 112 8.52 0.02 -8.22
CA PRO A 112 7.73 -0.74 -7.27
C PRO A 112 6.28 -0.24 -7.20
N VAL A 113 5.35 -1.18 -7.15
CA VAL A 113 3.95 -0.95 -6.77
C VAL A 113 3.61 -1.92 -5.65
N VAL A 114 3.63 -1.45 -4.41
CA VAL A 114 3.44 -2.28 -3.22
C VAL A 114 2.04 -2.07 -2.67
N LEU A 115 1.21 -3.12 -2.68
CA LEU A 115 -0.09 -3.11 -2.03
C LEU A 115 0.07 -3.57 -0.58
N THR A 116 -0.63 -2.91 0.32
CA THR A 116 -0.73 -3.31 1.72
C THR A 116 -2.06 -2.87 2.32
N GLY A 117 -2.32 -3.33 3.51
CA GLY A 117 -3.51 -3.01 4.27
C GLY A 117 -3.32 -3.36 5.74
N SER A 118 -4.39 -3.52 6.47
CA SER A 118 -4.35 -4.03 7.83
C SER A 118 -5.61 -4.81 8.19
N GLN A 119 -5.49 -5.71 9.16
CA GLN A 119 -6.64 -6.38 9.76
C GLN A 119 -7.30 -5.50 10.83
N LEU A 120 -6.51 -4.64 11.47
CA LEU A 120 -7.01 -3.72 12.49
C LEU A 120 -6.91 -2.26 12.02
N PRO A 121 -7.87 -1.40 12.43
CA PRO A 121 -7.82 0.03 12.16
C PRO A 121 -6.52 0.68 12.66
N MET A 122 -6.02 1.69 11.94
CA MET A 122 -4.79 2.40 12.28
C MET A 122 -4.81 3.00 13.70
N GLY A 123 -5.97 3.40 14.18
CA GLY A 123 -6.13 4.00 15.51
C GLY A 123 -6.10 2.99 16.67
N GLN A 124 -6.03 1.70 16.42
CA GLN A 124 -5.98 0.69 17.48
C GLN A 124 -4.56 0.49 18.03
N LEU A 125 -4.45 0.23 19.34
CA LEU A 125 -3.17 0.10 20.04
C LEU A 125 -2.25 -0.97 19.45
N ARG A 126 -2.81 -2.08 18.97
CA ARG A 126 -2.05 -3.22 18.42
C ARG A 126 -2.30 -3.40 16.93
N THR A 127 -2.53 -2.30 16.21
CA THR A 127 -2.70 -2.37 14.77
C THR A 127 -1.45 -2.92 14.08
N ASP A 128 -1.68 -3.80 13.10
CA ASP A 128 -0.66 -4.24 12.14
C ASP A 128 -0.41 -3.19 11.04
N GLY A 129 -1.29 -2.20 10.92
CA GLY A 129 -1.25 -1.22 9.85
C GLY A 129 0.00 -0.34 9.83
N LYS A 130 0.51 0.07 11.00
CA LYS A 130 1.68 0.96 11.07
C LYS A 130 2.93 0.29 10.49
N GLU A 131 3.22 -0.92 10.93
CA GLU A 131 4.35 -1.70 10.41
C GLU A 131 4.19 -1.99 8.93
N ASN A 132 3.00 -2.41 8.50
CA ASN A 132 2.72 -2.69 7.10
C ASN A 132 2.94 -1.45 6.21
N VAL A 133 2.53 -0.26 6.64
CA VAL A 133 2.74 0.99 5.87
C VAL A 133 4.21 1.38 5.82
N VAL A 134 4.88 1.42 6.98
CA VAL A 134 6.30 1.83 7.04
C VAL A 134 7.16 0.93 6.17
N THR A 135 7.04 -0.38 6.33
CA THR A 135 7.84 -1.34 5.55
C THR A 135 7.49 -1.31 4.06
N SER A 136 6.21 -1.11 3.69
CA SER A 136 5.83 -0.95 2.28
C SER A 136 6.47 0.29 1.64
N ILE A 137 6.57 1.41 2.36
CA ILE A 137 7.25 2.62 1.89
C ILE A 137 8.75 2.37 1.73
N GLU A 138 9.38 1.72 2.71
CA GLU A 138 10.80 1.36 2.63
C GLU A 138 11.10 0.44 1.46
N LEU A 139 10.26 -0.57 1.22
CA LEU A 139 10.38 -1.47 0.06
C LEU A 139 10.21 -0.73 -1.27
N ALA A 140 9.23 0.17 -1.35
CA ALA A 140 9.02 0.98 -2.55
C ALA A 140 10.16 1.98 -2.82
N ALA A 141 10.87 2.39 -1.78
CA ALA A 141 12.02 3.31 -1.87
C ALA A 141 13.37 2.59 -2.00
N ALA A 142 13.40 1.26 -1.85
CA ALA A 142 14.65 0.50 -1.80
C ALA A 142 15.29 0.36 -3.19
N HIS A 143 16.60 0.61 -3.25
CA HIS A 143 17.41 0.51 -4.46
C HIS A 143 18.66 -0.34 -4.20
N ASN A 144 19.15 -0.99 -5.24
CA ASN A 144 20.43 -1.68 -5.21
C ASN A 144 21.63 -0.70 -5.33
N ALA A 145 22.84 -1.22 -5.31
CA ALA A 145 24.06 -0.42 -5.43
C ALA A 145 24.17 0.35 -6.76
N ASP A 146 23.49 -0.11 -7.80
CA ASP A 146 23.44 0.52 -9.13
C ASP A 146 22.34 1.59 -9.23
N GLY A 147 21.59 1.82 -8.16
CA GLY A 147 20.50 2.79 -8.13
C GLY A 147 19.20 2.30 -8.79
N LEU A 148 19.08 1.01 -9.04
CA LEU A 148 17.86 0.41 -9.58
C LEU A 148 16.93 -0.04 -8.43
N PRO A 149 15.60 0.05 -8.60
CA PRO A 149 14.65 -0.44 -7.62
C PRO A 149 14.86 -1.92 -7.31
N LEU A 150 14.79 -2.31 -6.04
CA LEU A 150 14.95 -3.72 -5.64
C LEU A 150 13.77 -4.58 -6.09
N VAL A 151 12.57 -4.03 -6.11
CA VAL A 151 11.33 -4.77 -6.43
C VAL A 151 10.54 -4.03 -7.50
N PRO A 152 10.99 -4.01 -8.78
CA PRO A 152 10.33 -3.28 -9.87
C PRO A 152 9.11 -4.05 -10.40
N GLU A 153 8.20 -4.42 -9.54
CA GLU A 153 7.00 -5.19 -9.86
C GLU A 153 5.84 -4.86 -8.93
N VAL A 154 4.64 -5.34 -9.27
CA VAL A 154 3.48 -5.31 -8.37
C VAL A 154 3.62 -6.41 -7.33
N CYS A 155 3.59 -6.04 -6.06
CA CYS A 155 3.68 -6.98 -4.94
C CYS A 155 2.72 -6.62 -3.81
N ILE A 156 2.48 -7.59 -2.93
CA ILE A 156 1.78 -7.39 -1.66
C ILE A 156 2.80 -7.52 -0.54
N TYR A 157 2.84 -6.53 0.35
CA TYR A 157 3.51 -6.68 1.63
C TYR A 157 2.47 -6.79 2.74
N PHE A 158 2.59 -7.83 3.55
CA PHE A 158 1.67 -8.04 4.67
C PHE A 158 2.32 -8.91 5.75
N SER A 159 2.31 -8.43 7.00
CA SER A 159 2.76 -9.18 8.18
C SER A 159 4.14 -9.83 8.00
N GLY A 160 5.15 -9.05 7.60
CA GLY A 160 6.54 -9.50 7.45
C GLY A 160 6.83 -10.31 6.18
N ARG A 161 5.88 -10.39 5.24
CA ARG A 161 6.03 -11.16 3.99
C ARG A 161 5.82 -10.28 2.77
N LEU A 162 6.77 -10.35 1.83
CA LEU A 162 6.65 -9.74 0.51
C LEU A 162 6.27 -10.82 -0.50
N LEU A 163 5.13 -10.66 -1.15
CA LEU A 163 4.56 -11.63 -2.07
C LEU A 163 4.39 -11.00 -3.46
N ARG A 164 4.68 -11.76 -4.51
CA ARG A 164 4.40 -11.30 -5.87
C ARG A 164 2.88 -11.14 -6.08
N GLY A 165 2.47 -10.01 -6.63
CA GLY A 165 1.06 -9.62 -6.71
C GLY A 165 0.16 -10.62 -7.44
N ASN A 166 0.61 -11.15 -8.58
CA ASN A 166 -0.14 -12.11 -9.38
C ASN A 166 -0.02 -13.58 -8.93
N ARG A 167 0.56 -13.83 -7.75
CA ARG A 167 0.71 -15.18 -7.16
C ARG A 167 0.27 -15.23 -5.71
N SER A 168 -0.50 -14.26 -5.26
CA SER A 168 -0.93 -14.13 -3.88
C SER A 168 -2.41 -14.42 -3.74
N THR A 169 -2.80 -14.97 -2.59
CA THR A 169 -4.20 -15.18 -2.22
C THR A 169 -4.41 -14.88 -0.75
N LYS A 170 -5.60 -14.42 -0.38
CA LYS A 170 -6.00 -14.27 1.01
C LYS A 170 -6.42 -15.63 1.57
N ILE A 171 -5.78 -16.06 2.65
CA ILE A 171 -6.01 -17.38 3.29
C ILE A 171 -6.68 -17.28 4.65
N ASN A 172 -6.71 -16.10 5.25
CA ASN A 172 -7.28 -15.89 6.58
C ASN A 172 -8.07 -14.58 6.61
N ALA A 173 -9.30 -14.64 7.14
CA ALA A 173 -10.16 -13.48 7.26
C ALA A 173 -9.75 -12.53 8.40
N ASP A 174 -9.32 -13.07 9.54
CA ASP A 174 -9.15 -12.32 10.78
C ASP A 174 -7.69 -12.29 11.29
N GLY A 175 -6.88 -13.29 10.93
CA GLY A 175 -5.49 -13.40 11.40
C GLY A 175 -4.54 -12.46 10.67
N PHE A 176 -3.47 -12.03 11.34
CA PHE A 176 -2.44 -11.18 10.72
C PHE A 176 -1.70 -11.89 9.58
N ASN A 177 -1.53 -13.21 9.63
CA ASN A 177 -1.00 -13.99 8.51
C ASN A 177 -2.11 -14.22 7.46
N ALA A 178 -2.53 -13.16 6.79
CA ALA A 178 -3.71 -13.15 5.93
C ALA A 178 -3.44 -13.57 4.49
N PHE A 179 -2.19 -13.48 4.00
CA PHE A 179 -1.85 -13.71 2.59
C PHE A 179 -0.77 -14.78 2.43
N GLU A 180 -0.87 -15.53 1.35
CA GLU A 180 0.10 -16.56 0.99
C GLU A 180 0.28 -16.66 -0.53
N SER A 181 1.43 -17.19 -0.94
CA SER A 181 1.74 -17.58 -2.31
C SER A 181 2.00 -19.09 -2.34
N TYR A 182 1.03 -19.85 -2.82
CA TYR A 182 1.15 -21.30 -2.93
C TYR A 182 2.18 -21.69 -4.00
N ASN A 183 2.89 -22.80 -3.76
CA ASN A 183 3.88 -23.37 -4.69
C ASN A 183 5.04 -22.44 -5.07
N LEU A 184 5.30 -21.42 -4.28
CA LEU A 184 6.46 -20.56 -4.42
C LEU A 184 7.18 -20.46 -3.08
N SER A 185 8.40 -20.99 -3.00
CA SER A 185 9.31 -20.67 -1.89
C SER A 185 9.75 -19.20 -2.03
N LEU A 186 9.67 -18.49 -0.96
CA LEU A 186 10.20 -17.13 -0.83
C LEU A 186 11.73 -17.17 -0.72
#